data_81ccc3b10a8274c850a7a9db974a995c
#
_entry.id   81ccc3b10a8274c850a7a9db974a995c
#
_cell.length_a   1.000
_cell.length_b   1.000
_cell.length_c   1.000
_cell.angle_alpha   90.00
_cell.angle_beta   90.00
_cell.angle_gamma   90.00
#
_symmetry.space_group_name_H-M   'P 1'
#
loop_
_entity.id
_entity.type
_entity.pdbx_description
1 polymer ?
#
loop_
_entity_poly.entity_id
_entity_poly.type
_entity_poly.pdbx_seq_one_letter_code
_entity_poly.pdbx_strand_id
1 'polypeptide(L)'
;LLKTLDADFFIVLARTVLFVAICIPLFLGLGLLAALALNHPAIRFKAFWRVALIVPWAVPSYITALIWKFFFNGEFGTFNQLYRLVAGPNSGLPWLTDPNWAFGSIVLANLWMSYPFFMVVILGALQSIPSELYEAAAIDGAAAWSKFWRITVPLLRPAILPATVLSAILTFNTLNTAFLITAGGPFTSAAKPGATELVMVYAFREAFQLFNFGYIAAFAVVIFAMLFAVTLGSLRFTGLVREEAR
;
A
#
# COMPACT_ATOMS: atom_id res chain seq x y z
N LEU A 1 6.53 -30.10 -0.81
CA LEU A 1 7.20 -28.83 -1.15
C LEU A 1 7.36 -28.64 -2.66
N LEU A 2 7.94 -29.61 -3.41
CA LEU A 2 8.16 -29.44 -4.86
C LEU A 2 6.85 -29.29 -5.68
N LYS A 3 5.74 -29.87 -5.23
CA LYS A 3 4.41 -29.73 -5.88
C LYS A 3 3.71 -28.41 -5.53
N THR A 4 4.21 -27.65 -4.55
CA THR A 4 3.65 -26.33 -4.21
C THR A 4 4.27 -25.20 -5.02
N LEU A 5 5.40 -25.43 -5.69
CA LEU A 5 6.07 -24.49 -6.58
C LEU A 5 5.58 -24.72 -8.03
N ASP A 6 4.28 -24.65 -8.24
CA ASP A 6 3.65 -24.75 -9.56
C ASP A 6 3.55 -23.39 -10.26
N ALA A 7 3.03 -23.39 -11.50
CA ALA A 7 2.89 -22.15 -12.26
C ALA A 7 1.96 -21.14 -11.58
N ASP A 8 0.92 -21.62 -10.89
CA ASP A 8 -0.06 -20.77 -10.21
C ASP A 8 0.56 -20.06 -9.01
N PHE A 9 1.43 -20.75 -8.25
CA PHE A 9 2.22 -20.14 -7.19
C PHE A 9 3.04 -18.95 -7.69
N PHE A 10 3.78 -19.12 -8.79
CA PHE A 10 4.62 -18.05 -9.33
C PHE A 10 3.80 -16.89 -9.89
N ILE A 11 2.63 -17.16 -10.52
CA ILE A 11 1.72 -16.13 -11.01
C ILE A 11 1.20 -15.28 -9.85
N VAL A 12 0.70 -15.92 -8.79
CA VAL A 12 0.14 -15.25 -7.61
C VAL A 12 1.22 -14.48 -6.87
N LEU A 13 2.42 -15.06 -6.72
CA LEU A 13 3.56 -14.40 -6.12
C LEU A 13 3.97 -13.16 -6.92
N ALA A 14 4.11 -13.27 -8.24
CA ALA A 14 4.49 -12.15 -9.09
C ALA A 14 3.47 -11.00 -9.02
N ARG A 15 2.16 -11.33 -9.01
CA ARG A 15 1.09 -10.33 -8.83
C ARG A 15 1.17 -9.65 -7.47
N THR A 16 1.45 -10.39 -6.42
CA THR A 16 1.57 -9.82 -5.07
C THR A 16 2.79 -8.91 -4.97
N VAL A 17 3.93 -9.32 -5.54
CA VAL A 17 5.12 -8.47 -5.61
C VAL A 17 4.84 -7.20 -6.43
N LEU A 18 4.17 -7.32 -7.57
CA LEU A 18 3.76 -6.17 -8.39
C LEU A 18 2.81 -5.24 -7.60
N PHE A 19 1.84 -5.81 -6.88
CA PHE A 19 0.93 -5.05 -6.03
C PHE A 19 1.68 -4.25 -4.96
N VAL A 20 2.60 -4.88 -4.25
CA VAL A 20 3.46 -4.23 -3.25
C VAL A 20 4.32 -3.14 -3.89
N ALA A 21 4.95 -3.45 -5.04
CA ALA A 21 5.83 -2.52 -5.75
C ALA A 21 5.10 -1.26 -6.25
N ILE A 22 3.81 -1.36 -6.57
CA ILE A 22 2.97 -0.21 -6.93
C ILE A 22 2.46 0.51 -5.68
N CYS A 23 1.95 -0.22 -4.70
CA CYS A 23 1.33 0.36 -3.51
C CYS A 23 2.30 1.15 -2.65
N ILE A 24 3.49 0.62 -2.37
CA ILE A 24 4.43 1.26 -1.44
C ILE A 24 4.88 2.65 -1.90
N PRO A 25 5.32 2.88 -3.14
CA PRO A 25 5.64 4.21 -3.62
C PRO A 25 4.45 5.18 -3.58
N LEU A 26 3.24 4.69 -3.86
CA LEU A 26 2.02 5.50 -3.80
C LEU A 26 1.69 5.91 -2.36
N PHE A 27 1.78 4.98 -1.39
CA PHE A 27 1.56 5.29 0.03
C PHE A 27 2.58 6.31 0.54
N LEU A 28 3.85 6.07 0.23
CA LEU A 28 4.94 6.97 0.59
C LEU A 28 4.77 8.36 -0.04
N GLY A 29 4.46 8.41 -1.34
CA GLY A 29 4.26 9.66 -2.07
C GLY A 29 3.10 10.48 -1.53
N LEU A 30 1.91 9.87 -1.37
CA LEU A 30 0.75 10.55 -0.84
C LEU A 30 0.93 10.92 0.63
N GLY A 31 1.53 10.03 1.44
CA GLY A 31 1.87 10.28 2.84
C GLY A 31 2.85 11.43 3.00
N LEU A 32 3.90 11.48 2.17
CA LEU A 32 4.87 12.58 2.15
C LEU A 32 4.21 13.91 1.77
N LEU A 33 3.39 13.93 0.73
CA LEU A 33 2.66 15.14 0.31
C LEU A 33 1.76 15.65 1.43
N ALA A 34 0.99 14.76 2.07
CA ALA A 34 0.13 15.12 3.20
C ALA A 34 0.94 15.62 4.42
N ALA A 35 2.07 14.97 4.75
CA ALA A 35 2.94 15.38 5.83
C ALA A 35 3.57 16.76 5.59
N LEU A 36 4.08 17.01 4.38
CA LEU A 36 4.64 18.30 3.99
C LEU A 36 3.57 19.41 4.05
N ALA A 37 2.36 19.14 3.56
CA ALA A 37 1.26 20.07 3.66
C ALA A 37 0.95 20.41 5.13
N LEU A 38 0.76 19.39 5.99
CA LEU A 38 0.47 19.60 7.42
C LEU A 38 1.60 20.29 8.19
N ASN A 39 2.84 20.09 7.77
CA ASN A 39 4.01 20.76 8.38
C ASN A 39 4.12 22.23 7.98
N HIS A 40 3.53 22.63 6.85
CA HIS A 40 3.64 23.99 6.34
C HIS A 40 3.01 25.02 7.30
N PRO A 41 3.69 26.17 7.61
CA PRO A 41 3.20 27.15 8.58
C PRO A 41 1.90 27.84 8.17
N ALA A 42 1.64 27.99 6.87
CA ALA A 42 0.42 28.64 6.36
C ALA A 42 -0.86 27.82 6.56
N ILE A 43 -0.78 26.53 6.86
CA ILE A 43 -1.98 25.71 7.09
C ILE A 43 -2.60 26.05 8.44
N ARG A 44 -3.85 26.53 8.39
CA ARG A 44 -4.68 26.80 9.57
C ARG A 44 -5.44 25.52 9.99
N PHE A 45 -5.80 25.42 11.27
CA PHE A 45 -6.53 24.27 11.81
C PHE A 45 -5.85 22.91 11.59
N LYS A 46 -4.51 22.86 11.78
CA LYS A 46 -3.69 21.65 11.58
C LYS A 46 -4.22 20.42 12.33
N ALA A 47 -4.75 20.62 13.54
CA ALA A 47 -5.32 19.52 14.35
C ALA A 47 -6.53 18.89 13.65
N PHE A 48 -7.42 19.68 13.09
CA PHE A 48 -8.58 19.19 12.33
C PHE A 48 -8.13 18.38 11.10
N TRP A 49 -7.23 18.94 10.28
CA TRP A 49 -6.75 18.25 9.09
C TRP A 49 -5.98 16.98 9.41
N ARG A 50 -5.21 16.96 10.51
CA ARG A 50 -4.52 15.75 10.98
C ARG A 50 -5.52 14.65 11.32
N VAL A 51 -6.57 14.96 12.07
CA VAL A 51 -7.63 14.00 12.39
C VAL A 51 -8.34 13.53 11.13
N ALA A 52 -8.76 14.44 10.25
CA ALA A 52 -9.48 14.11 9.02
C ALA A 52 -8.67 13.18 8.10
N LEU A 53 -7.35 13.42 7.96
CA LEU A 53 -6.47 12.63 7.11
C LEU A 53 -6.09 11.27 7.74
N ILE A 54 -6.24 11.06 9.05
CA ILE A 54 -6.02 9.78 9.72
C ILE A 54 -7.26 8.87 9.64
N VAL A 55 -8.46 9.42 9.44
CA VAL A 55 -9.72 8.65 9.40
C VAL A 55 -9.64 7.41 8.52
N PRO A 56 -9.06 7.43 7.30
CA PRO A 56 -8.96 6.24 6.47
C PRO A 56 -8.28 5.04 7.15
N TRP A 57 -7.26 5.29 7.94
CA TRP A 57 -6.49 4.27 8.64
C TRP A 57 -7.19 3.77 9.92
N ALA A 58 -8.03 4.61 10.52
CA ALA A 58 -8.78 4.26 11.73
C ALA A 58 -10.00 3.36 11.44
N VAL A 59 -10.49 3.33 10.19
CA VAL A 59 -11.63 2.48 9.81
C VAL A 59 -11.16 1.04 9.61
N PRO A 60 -11.85 0.04 10.20
CA PRO A 60 -11.50 -1.37 9.98
C PRO A 60 -11.46 -1.74 8.49
N SER A 61 -10.41 -2.45 8.09
CA SER A 61 -10.13 -2.74 6.67
C SER A 61 -11.27 -3.47 5.94
N TYR A 62 -12.00 -4.35 6.64
CA TYR A 62 -13.14 -5.07 6.05
C TYR A 62 -14.33 -4.15 5.78
N ILE A 63 -14.60 -3.15 6.64
CA ILE A 63 -15.66 -2.15 6.41
C ILE A 63 -15.27 -1.30 5.20
N THR A 64 -14.06 -0.81 5.18
CA THR A 64 -13.53 -0.04 4.05
C THR A 64 -13.63 -0.82 2.75
N ALA A 65 -13.21 -2.07 2.72
CA ALA A 65 -13.28 -2.90 1.52
C ALA A 65 -14.72 -3.04 0.98
N LEU A 66 -15.71 -3.24 1.86
CA LEU A 66 -17.11 -3.33 1.46
C LEU A 66 -17.66 -2.00 0.92
N ILE A 67 -17.30 -0.87 1.53
CA ILE A 67 -17.66 0.48 1.03
C ILE A 67 -17.06 0.72 -0.35
N TRP A 68 -15.78 0.40 -0.55
CA TRP A 68 -15.11 0.55 -1.84
C TRP A 68 -15.67 -0.38 -2.91
N LYS A 69 -16.03 -1.62 -2.56
CA LYS A 69 -16.76 -2.52 -3.46
C LYS A 69 -18.06 -1.90 -3.96
N PHE A 70 -18.81 -1.24 -3.07
CA PHE A 70 -20.03 -0.52 -3.44
C PHE A 70 -19.71 0.64 -4.39
N PHE A 71 -18.68 1.44 -4.10
CA PHE A 71 -18.27 2.57 -4.95
C PHE A 71 -17.85 2.12 -6.36
N PHE A 72 -17.22 0.94 -6.48
CA PHE A 72 -16.81 0.35 -7.75
C PHE A 72 -17.91 -0.43 -8.47
N ASN A 73 -19.12 -0.51 -7.93
CA ASN A 73 -20.19 -1.24 -8.61
C ASN A 73 -20.49 -0.63 -9.98
N GLY A 74 -20.63 -1.50 -11.03
CA GLY A 74 -20.79 -1.07 -12.41
C GLY A 74 -22.08 -0.32 -12.68
N GLU A 75 -23.18 -0.69 -12.02
CA GLU A 75 -24.52 -0.16 -12.27
C GLU A 75 -24.82 1.07 -11.39
N PHE A 76 -24.72 0.92 -10.08
CA PHE A 76 -25.14 1.92 -9.10
C PHE A 76 -23.97 2.51 -8.28
N GLY A 77 -22.72 2.11 -8.57
CA GLY A 77 -21.56 2.60 -7.85
C GLY A 77 -21.30 4.08 -8.08
N THR A 78 -20.88 4.76 -7.02
CA THR A 78 -20.66 6.21 -7.02
C THR A 78 -19.69 6.66 -8.11
N PHE A 79 -18.63 5.90 -8.37
CA PHE A 79 -17.65 6.28 -9.39
C PHE A 79 -18.23 6.24 -10.80
N ASN A 80 -19.08 5.26 -11.12
CA ASN A 80 -19.75 5.24 -12.42
C ASN A 80 -20.86 6.29 -12.51
N GLN A 81 -21.54 6.61 -11.40
CA GLN A 81 -22.49 7.72 -11.40
C GLN A 81 -21.80 9.06 -11.71
N LEU A 82 -20.66 9.34 -11.05
CA LEU A 82 -19.88 10.54 -11.32
C LEU A 82 -19.31 10.55 -12.76
N TYR A 83 -18.85 9.41 -13.26
CA TYR A 83 -18.36 9.29 -14.62
C TYR A 83 -19.43 9.56 -15.66
N ARG A 84 -20.66 9.10 -15.43
CA ARG A 84 -21.82 9.36 -16.31
C ARG A 84 -22.19 10.83 -16.42
N LEU A 85 -21.92 11.64 -15.40
CA LEU A 85 -22.17 13.10 -15.46
C LEU A 85 -21.27 13.78 -16.50
N VAL A 86 -20.09 13.23 -16.78
CA VAL A 86 -19.14 13.81 -17.72
C VAL A 86 -19.17 13.10 -19.07
N ALA A 87 -19.28 11.77 -19.09
CA ALA A 87 -19.14 10.94 -20.28
C ALA A 87 -20.49 10.51 -20.90
N GLY A 88 -21.60 10.86 -20.25
CA GLY A 88 -22.96 10.55 -20.71
C GLY A 88 -23.60 9.36 -20.00
N PRO A 89 -24.97 9.24 -20.04
CA PRO A 89 -25.71 8.33 -19.18
C PRO A 89 -25.48 6.84 -19.44
N ASN A 90 -25.06 6.48 -20.66
CA ASN A 90 -24.80 5.09 -21.05
C ASN A 90 -23.33 4.68 -20.90
N SER A 91 -22.46 5.55 -20.38
CA SER A 91 -21.05 5.27 -20.16
C SER A 91 -20.82 4.59 -18.80
N GLY A 92 -19.77 3.80 -18.70
CA GLY A 92 -19.36 3.17 -17.45
C GLY A 92 -17.98 2.54 -17.56
N LEU A 93 -17.25 2.55 -16.48
CA LEU A 93 -15.93 1.92 -16.38
C LEU A 93 -16.09 0.52 -15.78
N PRO A 94 -15.38 -0.48 -16.30
CA PRO A 94 -15.50 -1.88 -15.88
C PRO A 94 -14.65 -2.15 -14.62
N TRP A 95 -14.87 -1.40 -13.54
CA TRP A 95 -14.05 -1.40 -12.32
C TRP A 95 -13.72 -2.77 -11.77
N LEU A 96 -14.67 -3.73 -11.81
CA LEU A 96 -14.48 -5.04 -11.19
C LEU A 96 -14.52 -6.20 -12.22
N THR A 97 -14.84 -5.91 -13.50
CA THR A 97 -15.03 -6.92 -14.54
C THR A 97 -13.86 -7.00 -15.53
N ASP A 98 -13.06 -5.94 -15.66
CA ASP A 98 -11.82 -5.95 -16.42
C ASP A 98 -10.62 -6.21 -15.51
N PRO A 99 -9.65 -7.05 -15.91
CA PRO A 99 -8.48 -7.39 -15.09
C PRO A 99 -7.65 -6.19 -14.59
N ASN A 100 -7.40 -5.21 -15.47
CA ASN A 100 -6.58 -4.05 -15.14
C ASN A 100 -7.32 -3.06 -14.24
N TRP A 101 -8.62 -2.83 -14.52
CA TRP A 101 -9.46 -1.99 -13.69
C TRP A 101 -9.67 -2.59 -12.30
N ALA A 102 -9.88 -3.92 -12.21
CA ALA A 102 -10.02 -4.60 -10.94
C ALA A 102 -8.73 -4.52 -10.10
N PHE A 103 -7.58 -4.69 -10.74
CA PHE A 103 -6.29 -4.52 -10.06
C PHE A 103 -6.07 -3.06 -9.61
N GLY A 104 -6.37 -2.08 -10.44
CA GLY A 104 -6.35 -0.66 -10.09
C GLY A 104 -7.30 -0.32 -8.95
N SER A 105 -8.48 -0.95 -8.91
CA SER A 105 -9.48 -0.74 -7.85
C SER A 105 -8.97 -1.19 -6.48
N ILE A 106 -8.33 -2.37 -6.38
CA ILE A 106 -7.75 -2.83 -5.11
C ILE A 106 -6.52 -1.98 -4.70
N VAL A 107 -5.73 -1.50 -5.67
CA VAL A 107 -4.62 -0.56 -5.40
C VAL A 107 -5.16 0.75 -4.83
N LEU A 108 -6.19 1.33 -5.43
CA LEU A 108 -6.78 2.60 -5.00
C LEU A 108 -7.40 2.51 -3.60
N ALA A 109 -8.15 1.44 -3.32
CA ALA A 109 -8.72 1.20 -2.00
C ALA A 109 -7.63 1.03 -0.93
N ASN A 110 -6.56 0.28 -1.25
CA ASN A 110 -5.43 0.06 -0.34
C ASN A 110 -4.60 1.34 -0.13
N LEU A 111 -4.43 2.16 -1.17
CA LEU A 111 -3.80 3.47 -1.08
C LEU A 111 -4.55 4.37 -0.08
N TRP A 112 -5.87 4.46 -0.21
CA TRP A 112 -6.69 5.28 0.68
C TRP A 112 -6.57 4.88 2.14
N MET A 113 -6.50 3.57 2.43
CA MET A 113 -6.34 3.06 3.79
C MET A 113 -4.95 3.26 4.38
N SER A 114 -3.89 3.22 3.54
CA SER A 114 -2.53 3.00 4.00
C SER A 114 -1.65 4.24 4.00
N TYR A 115 -1.96 5.27 3.17
CA TYR A 115 -1.14 6.50 3.13
C TYR A 115 -1.05 7.23 4.49
N PRO A 116 -2.07 7.19 5.40
CA PRO A 116 -1.97 7.94 6.64
C PRO A 116 -0.88 7.42 7.57
N PHE A 117 -0.54 6.13 7.48
CA PHE A 117 0.60 5.58 8.22
C PHE A 117 1.90 6.31 7.87
N PHE A 118 2.21 6.45 6.58
CA PHE A 118 3.38 7.21 6.14
C PHE A 118 3.27 8.69 6.47
N MET A 119 2.09 9.28 6.34
CA MET A 119 1.86 10.67 6.73
C MET A 119 2.25 10.92 8.20
N VAL A 120 1.82 10.05 9.11
CA VAL A 120 2.12 10.20 10.56
C VAL A 120 3.61 10.03 10.82
N VAL A 121 4.24 8.98 10.27
CA VAL A 121 5.66 8.71 10.44
C VAL A 121 6.52 9.87 9.90
N ILE A 122 6.21 10.32 8.68
CA ILE A 122 6.97 11.40 8.04
C ILE A 122 6.73 12.73 8.75
N LEU A 123 5.49 13.04 9.17
CA LEU A 123 5.19 14.26 9.88
C LEU A 123 5.96 14.33 11.22
N GLY A 124 6.01 13.21 11.96
CA GLY A 124 6.81 13.12 13.19
C GLY A 124 8.30 13.36 12.93
N ALA A 125 8.84 12.72 11.89
CA ALA A 125 10.24 12.90 11.51
C ALA A 125 10.53 14.33 11.01
N LEU A 126 9.63 14.96 10.24
CA LEU A 126 9.78 16.36 9.82
C LEU A 126 9.83 17.33 11.00
N GLN A 127 9.04 17.07 12.05
CA GLN A 127 9.00 17.92 13.24
C GLN A 127 10.23 17.76 14.14
N SER A 128 11.03 16.72 13.98
CA SER A 128 12.29 16.53 14.71
C SER A 128 13.50 17.16 14.02
N ILE A 129 13.37 17.67 12.79
CA ILE A 129 14.45 18.34 12.08
C ILE A 129 14.64 19.76 12.67
N PRO A 130 15.84 20.12 13.17
CA PRO A 130 16.11 21.45 13.68
C PRO A 130 15.92 22.54 12.62
N SER A 131 15.24 23.64 12.97
CA SER A 131 14.99 24.76 12.05
C SER A 131 16.26 25.45 11.60
N GLU A 132 17.29 25.46 12.44
CA GLU A 132 18.60 26.08 12.21
C GLU A 132 19.26 25.56 10.92
N LEU A 133 19.03 24.29 10.57
CA LEU A 133 19.54 23.71 9.31
C LEU A 133 18.93 24.38 8.07
N TYR A 134 17.64 24.71 8.13
CA TYR A 134 16.97 25.40 7.04
C TYR A 134 17.30 26.89 6.98
N GLU A 135 17.54 27.51 8.15
CA GLU A 135 17.93 28.92 8.27
C GLU A 135 19.37 29.13 7.75
N ALA A 136 20.32 28.29 8.17
CA ALA A 136 21.67 28.31 7.64
C ALA A 136 21.70 28.12 6.12
N ALA A 137 20.99 27.13 5.60
CA ALA A 137 20.89 26.92 4.17
C ALA A 137 20.16 28.07 3.42
N ALA A 138 19.33 28.85 4.12
CA ALA A 138 18.72 30.04 3.53
C ALA A 138 19.72 31.20 3.42
N ILE A 139 20.58 31.38 4.42
CA ILE A 139 21.68 32.37 4.41
C ILE A 139 22.65 32.04 3.27
N ASP A 140 22.95 30.76 3.05
CA ASP A 140 23.78 30.28 1.92
C ASP A 140 23.07 30.38 0.55
N GLY A 141 21.85 30.92 0.47
CA GLY A 141 21.12 31.12 -0.77
C GLY A 141 20.49 29.83 -1.36
N ALA A 142 20.37 28.74 -0.58
CA ALA A 142 19.82 27.49 -1.06
C ALA A 142 18.32 27.61 -1.38
N ALA A 143 17.93 27.25 -2.62
CA ALA A 143 16.54 27.19 -3.04
C ALA A 143 15.76 26.09 -2.29
N ALA A 144 14.43 26.22 -2.22
CA ALA A 144 13.54 25.27 -1.53
C ALA A 144 13.74 23.83 -2.01
N TRP A 145 13.90 23.61 -3.33
CA TRP A 145 14.17 22.29 -3.93
C TRP A 145 15.50 21.70 -3.45
N SER A 146 16.53 22.53 -3.32
CA SER A 146 17.85 22.11 -2.80
C SER A 146 17.75 21.70 -1.33
N LYS A 147 17.05 22.48 -0.49
CA LYS A 147 16.79 22.17 0.93
C LYS A 147 16.02 20.85 1.06
N PHE A 148 15.00 20.62 0.23
CA PHE A 148 14.23 19.38 0.23
C PHE A 148 15.12 18.15 -0.02
N TRP A 149 15.92 18.15 -1.09
CA TRP A 149 16.73 16.98 -1.46
C TRP A 149 17.99 16.81 -0.62
N ARG A 150 18.59 17.89 -0.12
CA ARG A 150 19.88 17.85 0.61
C ARG A 150 19.74 17.85 2.13
N ILE A 151 18.60 18.31 2.67
CA ILE A 151 18.36 18.34 4.11
C ILE A 151 17.19 17.41 4.45
N THR A 152 15.99 17.69 3.91
CA THR A 152 14.77 17.00 4.31
C THR A 152 14.84 15.51 4.00
N VAL A 153 15.06 15.13 2.74
CA VAL A 153 15.05 13.72 2.32
C VAL A 153 16.10 12.86 3.03
N PRO A 154 17.37 13.29 3.18
CA PRO A 154 18.36 12.52 3.93
C PRO A 154 17.99 12.32 5.40
N LEU A 155 17.48 13.35 6.08
CA LEU A 155 17.10 13.27 7.48
C LEU A 155 15.81 12.48 7.73
N LEU A 156 14.95 12.32 6.73
CA LEU A 156 13.78 11.45 6.79
C LEU A 156 14.10 9.97 6.60
N ARG A 157 15.21 9.61 5.97
CA ARG A 157 15.56 8.21 5.65
C ARG A 157 15.50 7.26 6.85
N PRO A 158 16.05 7.59 8.03
CA PRO A 158 16.02 6.69 9.18
C PRO A 158 14.59 6.32 9.63
N ALA A 159 13.62 7.23 9.45
CA ALA A 159 12.22 6.96 9.78
C ALA A 159 11.48 6.25 8.65
N ILE A 160 11.74 6.63 7.40
CA ILE A 160 11.04 6.09 6.22
C ILE A 160 11.45 4.64 5.92
N LEU A 161 12.73 4.29 6.02
CA LEU A 161 13.19 2.96 5.63
C LEU A 161 12.55 1.83 6.45
N PRO A 162 12.54 1.84 7.80
CA PRO A 162 11.86 0.81 8.60
C PRO A 162 10.35 0.80 8.36
N ALA A 163 9.72 1.97 8.23
CA ALA A 163 8.29 2.08 7.93
C ALA A 163 7.94 1.46 6.57
N THR A 164 8.80 1.65 5.57
CA THR A 164 8.63 1.07 4.22
C THR A 164 8.69 -0.46 4.27
N VAL A 165 9.66 -1.03 4.99
CA VAL A 165 9.79 -2.49 5.14
C VAL A 165 8.56 -3.07 5.86
N LEU A 166 8.15 -2.47 6.97
CA LEU A 166 6.96 -2.90 7.70
C LEU A 166 5.71 -2.83 6.82
N SER A 167 5.50 -1.71 6.14
CA SER A 167 4.36 -1.52 5.24
C SER A 167 4.37 -2.51 4.07
N ALA A 168 5.55 -2.83 3.51
CA ALA A 168 5.67 -3.82 2.44
C ALA A 168 5.26 -5.23 2.91
N ILE A 169 5.69 -5.64 4.10
CA ILE A 169 5.31 -6.92 4.70
C ILE A 169 3.79 -6.97 4.96
N LEU A 170 3.20 -5.92 5.52
CA LEU A 170 1.76 -5.84 5.78
C LEU A 170 0.96 -5.84 4.47
N THR A 171 1.41 -5.12 3.45
CA THR A 171 0.76 -5.06 2.13
C THR A 171 0.87 -6.41 1.40
N PHE A 172 2.00 -7.10 1.51
CA PHE A 172 2.18 -8.44 0.96
C PHE A 172 1.19 -9.44 1.57
N ASN A 173 0.91 -9.32 2.87
CA ASN A 173 -0.03 -10.17 3.59
C ASN A 173 -1.50 -9.67 3.55
N THR A 174 -1.84 -8.73 2.65
CA THR A 174 -3.21 -8.21 2.59
C THR A 174 -4.17 -9.25 2.06
N LEU A 175 -5.28 -9.46 2.79
CA LEU A 175 -6.38 -10.33 2.40
C LEU A 175 -7.65 -9.50 2.14
N ASN A 176 -8.07 -8.73 3.14
CA ASN A 176 -9.41 -8.13 3.19
C ASN A 176 -9.72 -7.27 1.96
N THR A 177 -8.80 -6.40 1.56
CA THR A 177 -9.03 -5.47 0.45
C THR A 177 -9.24 -6.23 -0.87
N ALA A 178 -8.34 -7.15 -1.20
CA ALA A 178 -8.46 -7.90 -2.46
C ALA A 178 -9.62 -8.91 -2.41
N PHE A 179 -9.78 -9.65 -1.32
CA PHE A 179 -10.82 -10.67 -1.20
C PHE A 179 -12.23 -10.08 -1.17
N LEU A 180 -12.47 -9.07 -0.35
CA LEU A 180 -13.82 -8.50 -0.19
C LEU A 180 -14.26 -7.63 -1.36
N ILE A 181 -13.34 -6.98 -2.08
CA ILE A 181 -13.69 -6.16 -3.25
C ILE A 181 -13.92 -7.04 -4.48
N THR A 182 -13.00 -7.96 -4.79
CA THR A 182 -12.96 -8.68 -6.07
C THR A 182 -13.07 -10.20 -5.93
N ALA A 183 -12.95 -10.74 -4.71
CA ALA A 183 -12.82 -12.18 -4.43
C ALA A 183 -11.69 -12.86 -5.24
N GLY A 184 -10.63 -12.09 -5.61
CA GLY A 184 -9.54 -12.56 -6.45
C GLY A 184 -9.78 -12.43 -7.96
N GLY A 185 -11.01 -12.09 -8.38
CA GLY A 185 -11.40 -11.95 -9.80
C GLY A 185 -10.92 -10.67 -10.49
N PRO A 186 -11.29 -10.48 -11.74
CA PRO A 186 -12.02 -11.40 -12.60
C PRO A 186 -11.21 -12.65 -12.97
N PHE A 187 -11.92 -13.77 -13.15
CA PHE A 187 -11.33 -15.04 -13.54
C PHE A 187 -11.47 -15.24 -15.06
N THR A 188 -10.39 -15.57 -15.74
CA THR A 188 -10.40 -15.93 -17.16
C THR A 188 -10.68 -17.42 -17.36
N SER A 189 -10.45 -18.25 -16.36
CA SER A 189 -10.71 -19.68 -16.33
C SER A 189 -10.87 -20.14 -14.89
N ALA A 190 -11.71 -21.13 -14.65
CA ALA A 190 -11.88 -21.74 -13.33
C ALA A 190 -10.61 -22.45 -12.82
N ALA A 191 -9.70 -22.84 -13.74
CA ALA A 191 -8.48 -23.56 -13.45
C ALA A 191 -7.25 -22.63 -13.22
N LYS A 192 -7.39 -21.31 -13.40
CA LYS A 192 -6.27 -20.37 -13.26
C LYS A 192 -6.55 -19.31 -12.19
N PRO A 193 -5.52 -18.79 -11.51
CA PRO A 193 -5.68 -17.69 -10.58
C PRO A 193 -6.30 -16.46 -11.24
N GLY A 194 -7.27 -15.83 -10.56
CA GLY A 194 -7.92 -14.61 -11.03
C GLY A 194 -7.00 -13.40 -11.03
N ALA A 195 -7.40 -12.35 -11.73
CA ALA A 195 -6.54 -11.18 -12.00
C ALA A 195 -6.07 -10.42 -10.74
N THR A 196 -6.84 -10.44 -9.67
CA THR A 196 -6.52 -9.81 -8.38
C THR A 196 -6.24 -10.83 -7.27
N GLU A 197 -5.99 -12.07 -7.64
CA GLU A 197 -5.68 -13.12 -6.69
C GLU A 197 -4.24 -12.97 -6.21
N LEU A 198 -4.11 -12.35 -5.04
CA LEU A 198 -2.86 -12.19 -4.31
C LEU A 198 -2.57 -13.42 -3.46
N VAL A 199 -1.35 -13.55 -2.96
CA VAL A 199 -0.87 -14.69 -2.14
C VAL A 199 -1.86 -15.06 -1.03
N MET A 200 -2.35 -14.11 -0.25
CA MET A 200 -3.27 -14.41 0.86
C MET A 200 -4.69 -14.76 0.39
N VAL A 201 -5.14 -14.20 -0.75
CA VAL A 201 -6.44 -14.56 -1.35
C VAL A 201 -6.38 -15.98 -1.91
N TYR A 202 -5.31 -16.33 -2.59
CA TYR A 202 -5.05 -17.67 -3.09
C TYR A 202 -4.97 -18.69 -1.95
N ALA A 203 -4.19 -18.37 -0.90
CA ALA A 203 -4.08 -19.22 0.26
C ALA A 203 -5.43 -19.46 0.95
N PHE A 204 -6.25 -18.42 1.07
CA PHE A 204 -7.60 -18.51 1.63
C PHE A 204 -8.51 -19.44 0.79
N ARG A 205 -8.49 -19.28 -0.53
CA ARG A 205 -9.27 -20.12 -1.44
C ARG A 205 -8.87 -21.59 -1.36
N GLU A 206 -7.56 -21.87 -1.43
CA GLU A 206 -7.03 -23.23 -1.36
C GLU A 206 -7.35 -23.90 -0.02
N ALA A 207 -7.22 -23.16 1.09
CA ALA A 207 -7.49 -23.69 2.43
C ALA A 207 -8.98 -23.93 2.70
N PHE A 208 -9.82 -22.91 2.46
CA PHE A 208 -11.19 -22.89 2.97
C PHE A 208 -12.27 -23.17 1.92
N GLN A 209 -11.94 -23.07 0.64
CA GLN A 209 -12.88 -23.42 -0.44
C GLN A 209 -12.54 -24.75 -1.10
N LEU A 210 -11.25 -25.09 -1.25
CA LEU A 210 -10.78 -26.33 -1.87
C LEU A 210 -10.29 -27.37 -0.86
N PHE A 211 -10.18 -27.00 0.42
CA PHE A 211 -9.76 -27.87 1.53
C PHE A 211 -8.38 -28.51 1.36
N ASN A 212 -7.49 -27.86 0.61
CA ASN A 212 -6.12 -28.32 0.33
C ASN A 212 -5.14 -27.98 1.45
N PHE A 213 -5.44 -28.37 2.69
CA PHE A 213 -4.65 -27.97 3.88
C PHE A 213 -3.17 -28.36 3.80
N GLY A 214 -2.85 -29.53 3.25
CA GLY A 214 -1.45 -29.95 3.09
C GLY A 214 -0.63 -29.09 2.14
N TYR A 215 -1.27 -28.66 1.03
CA TYR A 215 -0.69 -27.72 0.06
C TYR A 215 -0.44 -26.36 0.73
N ILE A 216 -1.43 -25.83 1.41
CA ILE A 216 -1.33 -24.50 2.05
C ILE A 216 -0.34 -24.50 3.22
N ALA A 217 -0.23 -25.56 3.98
CA ALA A 217 0.81 -25.67 5.02
C ALA A 217 2.22 -25.53 4.41
N ALA A 218 2.49 -26.24 3.31
CA ALA A 218 3.78 -26.14 2.61
C ALA A 218 3.97 -24.74 1.96
N PHE A 219 2.93 -24.19 1.37
CA PHE A 219 2.91 -22.83 0.80
C PHE A 219 3.25 -21.77 1.87
N ALA A 220 2.64 -21.85 3.05
CA ALA A 220 2.90 -20.94 4.16
C ALA A 220 4.37 -20.98 4.64
N VAL A 221 4.98 -22.17 4.68
CA VAL A 221 6.40 -22.32 5.01
C VAL A 221 7.29 -21.63 3.98
N VAL A 222 7.00 -21.78 2.68
CA VAL A 222 7.74 -21.12 1.60
C VAL A 222 7.61 -19.60 1.71
N ILE A 223 6.39 -19.07 1.86
CA ILE A 223 6.15 -17.63 2.00
C ILE A 223 6.85 -17.08 3.25
N PHE A 224 6.77 -17.80 4.38
CA PHE A 224 7.49 -17.42 5.60
C PHE A 224 9.00 -17.33 5.36
N ALA A 225 9.59 -18.34 4.76
CA ALA A 225 11.04 -18.35 4.47
C ALA A 225 11.45 -17.19 3.55
N MET A 226 10.63 -16.88 2.53
CA MET A 226 10.87 -15.76 1.63
C MET A 226 10.78 -14.40 2.37
N LEU A 227 9.72 -14.17 3.14
CA LEU A 227 9.55 -12.92 3.90
C LEU A 227 10.64 -12.79 4.97
N PHE A 228 11.03 -13.88 5.62
CA PHE A 228 12.12 -13.89 6.60
C PHE A 228 13.45 -13.50 5.95
N ALA A 229 13.77 -14.05 4.78
CA ALA A 229 14.99 -13.70 4.04
C ALA A 229 14.99 -12.22 3.61
N VAL A 230 13.84 -11.70 3.13
CA VAL A 230 13.67 -10.26 2.78
C VAL A 230 13.86 -9.40 4.02
N THR A 231 13.28 -9.77 5.15
CA THR A 231 13.40 -9.03 6.41
C THR A 231 14.84 -8.99 6.89
N LEU A 232 15.54 -10.13 6.92
CA LEU A 232 16.97 -10.18 7.28
C LEU A 232 17.84 -9.35 6.33
N GLY A 233 17.55 -9.39 5.03
CA GLY A 233 18.22 -8.56 4.04
C GLY A 233 18.00 -7.07 4.33
N SER A 234 16.76 -6.67 4.60
CA SER A 234 16.40 -5.27 4.88
C SER A 234 17.08 -4.71 6.13
N LEU A 235 17.23 -5.49 7.19
CA LEU A 235 17.93 -5.11 8.41
C LEU A 235 19.41 -4.75 8.15
N ARG A 236 20.06 -5.45 7.22
CA ARG A 236 21.43 -5.15 6.80
C ARG A 236 21.53 -3.83 6.01
N PHE A 237 20.54 -3.54 5.17
CA PHE A 237 20.49 -2.31 4.36
C PHE A 237 20.08 -1.08 5.16
N THR A 238 19.19 -1.22 6.16
CA THR A 238 18.72 -0.09 6.98
C THR A 238 19.74 0.36 8.02
N GLY A 239 20.82 -0.40 8.24
CA GLY A 239 21.86 -0.07 9.21
C GLY A 239 21.44 -0.24 10.68
N LEU A 240 20.20 -0.65 10.96
CA LEU A 240 19.69 -0.82 12.32
C LEU A 240 20.53 -1.76 13.19
N VAL A 241 21.25 -2.70 12.58
CA VAL A 241 22.15 -3.64 13.30
C VAL A 241 23.51 -2.98 13.61
N ARG A 242 23.89 -1.87 12.98
CA ARG A 242 25.20 -1.22 13.20
C ARG A 242 25.20 -0.20 14.33
N GLU A 243 24.09 0.34 14.75
CA GLU A 243 24.01 1.35 15.82
C GLU A 243 24.08 0.75 17.23
N GLU A 244 23.66 -0.52 17.42
CA GLU A 244 23.79 -1.21 18.72
C GLU A 244 25.23 -1.69 19.04
N ALA A 245 26.14 -1.62 18.10
CA ALA A 245 27.53 -2.07 18.26
C ALA A 245 28.53 -0.91 18.47
N ARG A 246 28.08 0.30 18.74
CA ARG A 246 28.87 1.45 19.12
C ARG A 246 28.38 2.08 20.43
#